data_13deb0101a4a95586534e976f0969472
#
_entry.id   13deb0101a4a95586534e976f0969472
#
_cell.length_a   1.000
_cell.length_b   1.000
_cell.length_c   1.000
_cell.angle_alpha   90.00
_cell.angle_beta   90.00
_cell.angle_gamma   90.00
#
_symmetry.space_group_name_H-M   'P 1'
#
loop_
_entity.id
_entity.type
_entity.pdbx_description
1 polymer ?
#
loop_
_entity_poly.entity_id
_entity_poly.type
_entity_poly.pdbx_seq_one_letter_code
_entity_poly.pdbx_strand_id
1 'polypeptide(L)'
;VKAALRVVLALFFVGAGVNHFIVTDFYLRMMPTYLPLHLEAVQISGVAEVVLGILLLMPGKAAVAAWGLIALLIAVFPANVHMALHPEAFPQFGVTALWLRLPIQAALVAWAFWYTGNNRRAHGDR
;
A
#
# COMPACT_ATOMS: atom_id res chain seq x y z
N VAL A 1 -7.60 -16.95 12.05
CA VAL A 1 -6.45 -16.05 12.06
C VAL A 1 -6.28 -15.37 10.71
N LYS A 2 -6.32 -16.15 9.62
CA LYS A 2 -6.15 -15.61 8.28
C LYS A 2 -7.20 -14.55 7.97
N ALA A 3 -8.46 -14.82 8.29
CA ALA A 3 -9.55 -13.88 8.05
C ALA A 3 -9.42 -12.62 8.90
N ALA A 4 -8.99 -12.76 10.16
CA ALA A 4 -8.78 -11.60 11.02
C ALA A 4 -7.64 -10.73 10.49
N LEU A 5 -6.57 -11.34 10.04
CA LEU A 5 -5.45 -10.60 9.47
C LEU A 5 -5.81 -9.93 8.15
N ARG A 6 -6.75 -10.53 7.40
CA ARG A 6 -7.27 -9.88 6.19
C ARG A 6 -8.01 -8.59 6.53
N VAL A 7 -8.80 -8.60 7.59
CA VAL A 7 -9.48 -7.39 8.05
C VAL A 7 -8.46 -6.32 8.46
N VAL A 8 -7.43 -6.70 9.19
CA VAL A 8 -6.39 -5.77 9.60
C VAL A 8 -5.71 -5.15 8.38
N LEU A 9 -5.36 -5.97 7.40
CA LEU A 9 -4.71 -5.48 6.19
C LEU A 9 -5.64 -4.52 5.42
N ALA A 10 -6.92 -4.88 5.31
CA ALA A 10 -7.89 -4.03 4.63
C ALA A 10 -8.04 -2.68 5.31
N LEU A 11 -8.14 -2.67 6.64
CA LEU A 11 -8.26 -1.43 7.39
C LEU A 11 -7.00 -0.58 7.24
N PHE A 12 -5.84 -1.21 7.21
CA PHE A 12 -4.59 -0.49 6.98
C PHE A 12 -4.62 0.25 5.65
N PHE A 13 -5.02 -0.43 4.57
CA PHE A 13 -5.03 0.19 3.25
C PHE A 13 -6.13 1.24 3.09
N VAL A 14 -7.30 1.00 3.66
CA VAL A 14 -8.36 2.02 3.64
C VAL A 14 -7.87 3.27 4.37
N GLY A 15 -7.28 3.10 5.55
CA GLY A 15 -6.74 4.22 6.32
C GLY A 15 -5.63 4.94 5.56
N ALA A 16 -4.72 4.20 4.97
CA ALA A 16 -3.63 4.79 4.19
C ALA A 16 -4.15 5.55 2.98
N GLY A 17 -5.14 4.99 2.29
CA GLY A 17 -5.73 5.66 1.14
C GLY A 17 -6.41 6.96 1.50
N VAL A 18 -7.17 6.96 2.59
CA VAL A 18 -7.81 8.18 3.10
C VAL A 18 -6.74 9.20 3.48
N ASN A 19 -5.63 8.73 4.06
CA ASN A 19 -4.54 9.60 4.47
C ASN A 19 -3.92 10.35 3.30
N HIS A 20 -3.96 9.78 2.08
CA HIS A 20 -3.48 10.47 0.89
C HIS A 20 -4.20 11.80 0.66
N PHE A 21 -5.45 11.90 1.09
CA PHE A 21 -6.25 13.12 0.92
C PHE A 21 -6.17 14.05 2.12
N ILE A 22 -5.77 13.55 3.29
CA ILE A 22 -5.65 14.35 4.50
C ILE A 22 -4.31 15.09 4.53
N VAL A 23 -3.22 14.40 4.19
CA VAL A 23 -1.86 14.96 4.19
C VAL A 23 -1.26 14.89 2.79
N THR A 24 -2.00 15.40 1.81
CA THR A 24 -1.63 15.33 0.40
C THR A 24 -0.22 15.89 0.15
N ASP A 25 0.13 16.99 0.80
CA ASP A 25 1.44 17.62 0.59
C ASP A 25 2.59 16.71 0.95
N PHE A 26 2.42 15.89 2.01
CA PHE A 26 3.45 14.92 2.39
C PHE A 26 3.66 13.92 1.25
N TYR A 27 2.57 13.39 0.70
CA TYR A 27 2.68 12.40 -0.38
C TYR A 27 3.26 13.01 -1.65
N LEU A 28 2.96 14.27 -1.93
CA LEU A 28 3.55 14.95 -3.08
C LEU A 28 5.08 15.04 -2.94
N ARG A 29 5.58 15.29 -1.72
CA ARG A 29 7.02 15.35 -1.49
C ARG A 29 7.71 14.02 -1.64
N MET A 30 6.98 12.90 -1.46
CA MET A 30 7.53 11.56 -1.65
C MET A 30 7.79 11.23 -3.11
N MET A 31 7.10 11.92 -4.03
CA MET A 31 7.18 11.56 -5.44
C MET A 31 8.53 11.90 -6.02
N PRO A 32 9.19 10.95 -6.72
CA PRO A 32 10.43 11.25 -7.43
C PRO A 32 10.21 12.34 -8.46
N THR A 33 11.20 13.22 -8.61
CA THR A 33 11.07 14.37 -9.52
C THR A 33 10.93 13.96 -10.98
N TYR A 34 11.40 12.76 -11.33
CA TYR A 34 11.31 12.27 -12.70
C TYR A 34 9.93 11.73 -13.09
N LEU A 35 9.03 11.59 -12.11
CA LEU A 35 7.67 11.11 -12.41
C LEU A 35 6.76 12.30 -12.68
N PRO A 36 5.90 12.21 -13.72
CA PRO A 36 4.93 13.26 -14.00
C PRO A 36 3.66 13.13 -13.17
N LEU A 37 2.84 14.16 -13.19
CA LEU A 37 1.48 14.12 -12.65
C LEU A 37 1.43 13.71 -11.19
N HIS A 38 2.23 14.37 -10.35
CA HIS A 38 2.36 14.00 -8.93
C HIS A 38 1.02 14.02 -8.19
N LEU A 39 0.23 15.08 -8.35
CA LEU A 39 -1.05 15.19 -7.65
C LEU A 39 -2.00 14.09 -8.07
N GLU A 40 -2.13 13.86 -9.36
CA GLU A 40 -3.00 12.82 -9.90
C GLU A 40 -2.55 11.43 -9.42
N ALA A 41 -1.25 11.18 -9.40
CA ALA A 41 -0.72 9.90 -8.93
C ALA A 41 -1.06 9.68 -7.46
N VAL A 42 -0.93 10.70 -6.62
CA VAL A 42 -1.27 10.59 -5.20
C VAL A 42 -2.76 10.31 -5.03
N GLN A 43 -3.61 11.05 -5.75
CA GLN A 43 -5.05 10.89 -5.63
C GLN A 43 -5.51 9.53 -6.13
N ILE A 44 -5.01 9.08 -7.29
CA ILE A 44 -5.35 7.78 -7.85
C ILE A 44 -4.90 6.66 -6.91
N SER A 45 -3.69 6.77 -6.37
CA SER A 45 -3.19 5.79 -5.40
C SER A 45 -4.09 5.72 -4.17
N GLY A 46 -4.51 6.88 -3.66
CA GLY A 46 -5.38 6.92 -2.49
C GLY A 46 -6.72 6.25 -2.75
N VAL A 47 -7.35 6.56 -3.87
CA VAL A 47 -8.61 5.94 -4.26
C VAL A 47 -8.42 4.44 -4.45
N ALA A 48 -7.35 4.03 -5.13
CA ALA A 48 -7.07 2.62 -5.36
C ALA A 48 -6.90 1.86 -4.04
N GLU A 49 -6.19 2.44 -3.07
CA GLU A 49 -5.99 1.80 -1.78
C GLU A 49 -7.30 1.62 -1.02
N VAL A 50 -8.17 2.63 -1.04
CA VAL A 50 -9.47 2.53 -0.39
C VAL A 50 -10.34 1.47 -1.07
N VAL A 51 -10.43 1.51 -2.39
CA VAL A 51 -11.26 0.57 -3.15
C VAL A 51 -10.75 -0.86 -2.97
N LEU A 52 -9.45 -1.07 -3.12
CA LEU A 52 -8.87 -2.40 -3.00
C LEU A 52 -8.96 -2.92 -1.57
N GLY A 53 -8.81 -2.05 -0.57
CA GLY A 53 -9.01 -2.44 0.82
C GLY A 53 -10.42 -2.93 1.07
N ILE A 54 -11.41 -2.23 0.55
CA ILE A 54 -12.81 -2.63 0.66
C ILE A 54 -13.05 -3.96 -0.08
N LEU A 55 -12.53 -4.08 -1.29
CA LEU A 55 -12.69 -5.31 -2.08
C LEU A 55 -12.06 -6.52 -1.39
N LEU A 56 -10.98 -6.30 -0.65
CA LEU A 56 -10.33 -7.38 0.08
C LEU A 56 -11.27 -8.03 1.09
N LEU A 57 -12.24 -7.29 1.59
CA LEU A 57 -13.23 -7.78 2.54
C LEU A 57 -14.46 -8.39 1.89
N MET A 58 -14.64 -8.19 0.58
CA MET A 58 -15.83 -8.67 -0.10
C MET A 58 -15.70 -10.14 -0.49
N PRO A 59 -16.76 -10.95 -0.31
CA PRO A 59 -16.72 -12.36 -0.68
C PRO A 59 -16.39 -12.53 -2.17
N GLY A 60 -15.45 -13.42 -2.45
CA GLY A 60 -15.08 -13.72 -3.83
C GLY A 60 -14.19 -12.70 -4.49
N LYS A 61 -13.87 -11.59 -3.82
CA LYS A 61 -13.07 -10.52 -4.40
C LYS A 61 -11.65 -10.43 -3.82
N ALA A 62 -11.34 -11.23 -2.80
CA ALA A 62 -10.07 -11.11 -2.09
C ALA A 62 -8.86 -11.31 -3.00
N ALA A 63 -8.92 -12.29 -3.92
CA ALA A 63 -7.77 -12.56 -4.79
C ALA A 63 -7.48 -11.38 -5.72
N VAL A 64 -8.51 -10.84 -6.34
CA VAL A 64 -8.36 -9.69 -7.25
C VAL A 64 -7.84 -8.49 -6.48
N ALA A 65 -8.42 -8.24 -5.30
CA ALA A 65 -8.00 -7.12 -4.46
C ALA A 65 -6.53 -7.28 -4.05
N ALA A 66 -6.13 -8.48 -3.63
CA ALA A 66 -4.77 -8.74 -3.20
C ALA A 66 -3.77 -8.51 -4.34
N TRP A 67 -4.07 -8.98 -5.55
CA TRP A 67 -3.21 -8.71 -6.69
C TRP A 67 -3.12 -7.22 -7.01
N GLY A 68 -4.25 -6.52 -6.90
CA GLY A 68 -4.26 -5.07 -7.09
C GLY A 68 -3.39 -4.34 -6.07
N LEU A 69 -3.47 -4.76 -4.80
CA LEU A 69 -2.65 -4.17 -3.74
C LEU A 69 -1.17 -4.45 -3.97
N ILE A 70 -0.82 -5.65 -4.42
CA ILE A 70 0.57 -5.99 -4.74
C ILE A 70 1.09 -5.09 -5.87
N ALA A 71 0.30 -4.93 -6.93
CA ALA A 71 0.68 -4.07 -8.03
C ALA A 71 0.87 -2.63 -7.57
N LEU A 72 -0.03 -2.14 -6.71
CA LEU A 72 0.06 -0.79 -6.18
C LEU A 72 1.31 -0.61 -5.32
N LEU A 73 1.61 -1.59 -4.45
CA LEU A 73 2.80 -1.54 -3.60
C LEU A 73 4.07 -1.49 -4.45
N ILE A 74 4.11 -2.27 -5.52
CA ILE A 74 5.26 -2.24 -6.43
C ILE A 74 5.35 -0.89 -7.12
N ALA A 75 4.20 -0.32 -7.52
CA ALA A 75 4.17 0.97 -8.20
C ALA A 75 4.64 2.11 -7.31
N VAL A 76 4.39 2.04 -5.99
CA VAL A 76 4.83 3.10 -5.07
C VAL A 76 6.23 2.86 -4.50
N PHE A 77 6.85 1.74 -4.83
CA PHE A 77 8.19 1.44 -4.35
C PHE A 77 9.21 2.55 -4.70
N PRO A 78 9.20 3.11 -5.92
CA PRO A 78 10.11 4.22 -6.24
C PRO A 78 9.99 5.40 -5.29
N ALA A 79 8.78 5.71 -4.81
CA ALA A 79 8.60 6.80 -3.85
C ALA A 79 9.28 6.48 -2.53
N ASN A 80 9.19 5.24 -2.04
CA ASN A 80 9.87 4.84 -0.81
C ASN A 80 11.38 4.87 -0.97
N VAL A 81 11.90 4.44 -2.12
CA VAL A 81 13.33 4.53 -2.41
C VAL A 81 13.77 5.99 -2.45
N HIS A 82 12.97 6.85 -3.06
CA HIS A 82 13.27 8.28 -3.12
C HIS A 82 13.41 8.87 -1.71
N MET A 83 12.49 8.52 -0.81
CA MET A 83 12.56 9.01 0.57
C MET A 83 13.84 8.55 1.26
N ALA A 84 14.22 7.29 1.09
CA ALA A 84 15.40 6.74 1.72
C ALA A 84 16.68 7.40 1.22
N LEU A 85 16.70 7.79 -0.06
CA LEU A 85 17.86 8.43 -0.68
C LEU A 85 17.93 9.93 -0.41
N HIS A 86 16.85 10.55 0.07
CA HIS A 86 16.76 11.99 0.31
C HIS A 86 16.25 12.27 1.73
N PRO A 87 16.96 11.79 2.77
CA PRO A 87 16.48 11.95 4.15
C PRO A 87 16.34 13.41 4.58
N GLU A 88 17.10 14.30 3.98
CA GLU A 88 17.05 15.74 4.29
C GLU A 88 15.71 16.37 3.93
N ALA A 89 14.98 15.77 2.99
CA ALA A 89 13.66 16.26 2.60
C ALA A 89 12.55 15.78 3.55
N PHE A 90 12.87 14.86 4.45
CA PHE A 90 11.90 14.26 5.37
C PHE A 90 12.45 14.29 6.80
N PRO A 91 12.70 15.50 7.35
CA PRO A 91 13.36 15.63 8.66
C PRO A 91 12.55 15.09 9.82
N GLN A 92 11.23 14.92 9.66
CA GLN A 92 10.39 14.37 10.70
C GLN A 92 10.63 12.86 10.92
N PHE A 93 11.35 12.21 10.01
CA PHE A 93 11.70 10.80 10.13
C PHE A 93 13.19 10.64 10.35
N GLY A 94 13.57 9.62 11.12
CA GLY A 94 14.97 9.24 11.19
C GLY A 94 15.40 8.48 9.95
N VAL A 95 16.68 8.47 9.66
CA VAL A 95 17.22 7.72 8.52
C VAL A 95 16.84 6.24 8.61
N THR A 96 16.92 5.67 9.80
CA THR A 96 16.56 4.27 10.02
C THR A 96 15.10 4.02 9.63
N ALA A 97 14.19 4.92 10.02
CA ALA A 97 12.77 4.76 9.69
C ALA A 97 12.54 4.76 8.18
N LEU A 98 13.23 5.63 7.46
CA LEU A 98 13.08 5.71 6.00
C LEU A 98 13.53 4.43 5.31
N TRP A 99 14.65 3.84 5.77
CA TRP A 99 15.14 2.60 5.19
C TRP A 99 14.29 1.40 5.61
N LEU A 100 13.71 1.41 6.82
CA LEU A 100 12.83 0.34 7.28
C LEU A 100 11.53 0.27 6.46
N ARG A 101 11.12 1.36 5.83
CA ARG A 101 9.93 1.35 4.98
C ARG A 101 10.07 0.35 3.83
N LEU A 102 11.27 0.10 3.36
CA LEU A 102 11.50 -0.81 2.23
C LEU A 102 11.22 -2.27 2.59
N PRO A 103 11.82 -2.84 3.64
CA PRO A 103 11.48 -4.22 4.04
C PRO A 103 10.04 -4.34 4.55
N ILE A 104 9.48 -3.30 5.18
CA ILE A 104 8.10 -3.31 5.60
C ILE A 104 7.19 -3.40 4.37
N GLN A 105 7.51 -2.68 3.30
CA GLN A 105 6.76 -2.79 2.06
C GLN A 105 6.83 -4.19 1.48
N ALA A 106 8.00 -4.83 1.51
CA ALA A 106 8.13 -6.21 1.07
C ALA A 106 7.27 -7.15 1.92
N ALA A 107 7.22 -6.91 3.22
CA ALA A 107 6.37 -7.70 4.12
C ALA A 107 4.89 -7.52 3.79
N LEU A 108 4.48 -6.31 3.43
CA LEU A 108 3.09 -6.06 3.03
C LEU A 108 2.75 -6.79 1.72
N VAL A 109 3.68 -6.83 0.78
CA VAL A 109 3.50 -7.59 -0.46
C VAL A 109 3.32 -9.08 -0.14
N ALA A 110 4.16 -9.64 0.73
CA ALA A 110 4.05 -11.03 1.12
C ALA A 110 2.73 -11.32 1.83
N TRP A 111 2.30 -10.40 2.70
CA TRP A 111 1.02 -10.53 3.40
C TRP A 111 -0.15 -10.52 2.41
N ALA A 112 -0.15 -9.58 1.47
CA ALA A 112 -1.20 -9.53 0.45
C ALA A 112 -1.18 -10.78 -0.43
N PHE A 113 0.01 -11.29 -0.74
CA PHE A 113 0.14 -12.49 -1.55
C PHE A 113 -0.56 -13.70 -0.94
N TRP A 114 -0.67 -13.73 0.40
CA TRP A 114 -1.37 -14.80 1.09
C TRP A 114 -2.82 -14.95 0.65
N TYR A 115 -3.44 -13.87 0.17
CA TYR A 115 -4.86 -13.86 -0.22
C TYR A 115 -5.07 -14.02 -1.72
N THR A 116 -4.03 -14.27 -2.50
CA THR A 116 -4.12 -14.36 -3.95
C THR A 116 -4.48 -15.76 -4.44
N GLY A 117 -3.50 -16.51 -4.79
CA GLY A 117 -3.65 -17.69 -5.64
C GLY A 117 -4.29 -18.90 -5.02
N ASN A 118 -4.28 -19.03 -3.70
CA ASN A 118 -4.79 -20.23 -3.05
C ASN A 118 -6.20 -20.06 -2.52
N ASN A 119 -6.91 -19.08 -3.02
CA ASN A 119 -8.24 -18.75 -2.51
C ASN A 119 -9.24 -19.88 -2.66
N ARG A 120 -9.10 -20.68 -3.70
CA ARG A 120 -10.00 -21.81 -3.91
C ARG A 120 -9.87 -22.82 -2.79
N ARG A 121 -8.62 -23.08 -2.37
CA ARG A 121 -8.37 -24.02 -1.26
C ARG A 121 -8.81 -23.42 0.06
N ALA A 122 -8.58 -22.14 0.23
CA ALA A 122 -8.95 -21.43 1.43
C ALA A 122 -10.44 -21.10 1.46
N HIS A 123 -11.17 -21.47 0.44
CA HIS A 123 -12.59 -21.16 0.36
C HIS A 123 -13.37 -21.67 1.55
N GLY A 124 -13.05 -22.85 2.00
CA GLY A 124 -13.71 -23.43 3.17
C GLY A 124 -13.41 -22.72 4.49
N ASP A 125 -12.38 -21.92 4.52
CA ASP A 125 -11.93 -21.23 5.73
C ASP A 125 -12.57 -19.86 5.92
N ARG A 126 -13.38 -19.46 4.99
CA ARG A 126 -14.00 -18.12 5.01
C ARG A 126 -15.33 -18.09 5.69
#